data_b8936e6a4ded31c1d52e43162de8ffb4
#
_entry.id   b8936e6a4ded31c1d52e43162de8ffb4
#
_cell.length_a   1.000
_cell.length_b   1.000
_cell.length_c   1.000
_cell.angle_alpha   90.00
_cell.angle_beta   90.00
_cell.angle_gamma   90.00
#
_symmetry.space_group_name_H-M   'P 1'
#
loop_
_entity.id
_entity.type
_entity.pdbx_description
1 polymer ?
#
loop_
_entity_poly.entity_id
_entity_poly.type
_entity_poly.pdbx_seq_one_letter_code
_entity_poly.pdbx_strand_id
1 'polypeptide(L)'
;NSYGNTYRPINGSPDLYIITTARKRDSGEWSDELVKFGLTTGKNTLMGGITVTVDSWNNIQKYADVEDAFFIFDEQRVIGYGAWTKAFLKIAKHNRWILLSATPGDTWSDYMPVFIANGFYKNKRQFEQMHAVYSRWSKYPKIDKWIGEDRLTKIRNYILITMERPKE
;
A
#
# COMPACT_ATOMS: atom_id res chain seq x y z
N ASN A 1 2.27 -0.63 17.69
CA ASN A 1 3.22 -1.00 18.09
C ASN A 1 4.40 -0.87 17.24
N SER A 2 5.44 -0.80 17.71
CA SER A 2 6.57 -0.61 16.91
C SER A 2 6.87 -1.85 16.15
N TYR A 3 7.53 -1.69 15.08
CA TYR A 3 7.83 -2.77 14.26
C TYR A 3 8.65 -3.78 14.94
N GLY A 4 9.58 -3.37 15.68
CA GLY A 4 10.46 -4.30 16.31
C GLY A 4 9.74 -5.21 17.22
N ASN A 5 8.65 -4.76 17.76
CA ASN A 5 7.96 -5.58 18.69
C ASN A 5 7.03 -6.54 18.09
N THR A 6 6.55 -6.24 16.91
CA THR A 6 5.59 -7.11 16.37
C THR A 6 6.20 -8.28 15.71
N TYR A 7 7.54 -8.32 15.63
CA TYR A 7 8.06 -9.32 14.86
C TYR A 7 9.11 -10.02 15.56
N ARG A 8 9.16 -11.29 15.51
CA ARG A 8 10.03 -11.98 16.07
C ARG A 8 10.15 -13.13 15.49
N PRO A 9 11.03 -13.38 15.00
CA PRO A 9 11.07 -14.44 14.24
C PRO A 9 11.61 -15.55 15.01
N ILE A 10 10.89 -16.47 15.17
CA ILE A 10 11.38 -17.64 15.70
C ILE A 10 12.22 -18.32 14.71
N ASN A 11 11.74 -18.34 13.52
CA ASN A 11 12.45 -19.02 12.48
C ASN A 11 13.00 -18.08 11.45
N GLY A 12 13.31 -16.89 11.84
CA GLY A 12 13.89 -15.97 10.91
C GLY A 12 12.96 -14.85 10.55
N SER A 13 13.25 -14.17 9.50
CA SER A 13 12.51 -12.99 9.09
C SER A 13 11.21 -13.35 8.42
N PRO A 14 10.24 -12.43 8.41
CA PRO A 14 9.00 -12.69 7.71
C PRO A 14 9.26 -12.71 6.21
N ASP A 15 8.39 -13.37 5.51
CA ASP A 15 8.48 -13.40 4.06
C ASP A 15 8.25 -12.01 3.51
N LEU A 16 8.80 -11.78 2.34
CA LEU A 16 8.71 -10.48 1.68
C LEU A 16 7.90 -10.63 0.40
N TYR A 17 6.90 -9.77 0.25
CA TYR A 17 6.10 -9.75 -0.96
C TYR A 17 6.24 -8.38 -1.60
N ILE A 18 6.53 -8.36 -2.89
CA ILE A 18 6.66 -7.12 -3.64
C ILE A 18 5.56 -7.10 -4.70
N ILE A 19 4.65 -6.14 -4.58
CA ILE A 19 3.55 -6.01 -5.52
C ILE A 19 3.83 -4.81 -6.40
N THR A 20 3.97 -5.06 -7.68
CA THR A 20 4.37 -4.02 -8.63
C THR A 20 3.56 -4.18 -9.91
N THR A 21 3.95 -3.50 -10.98
CA THR A 21 3.26 -3.67 -12.25
C THR A 21 3.73 -4.96 -12.90
N ALA A 22 2.89 -5.53 -13.75
CA ALA A 22 3.27 -6.75 -14.45
C ALA A 22 4.53 -6.52 -15.29
N ARG A 23 4.66 -5.34 -15.87
CA ARG A 23 5.82 -5.04 -16.69
C ARG A 23 7.11 -5.05 -15.86
N LYS A 24 7.09 -4.42 -14.68
CA LYS A 24 8.26 -4.41 -13.83
C LYS A 24 8.58 -5.79 -13.28
N ARG A 25 7.54 -6.56 -12.96
CA ARG A 25 7.76 -7.93 -12.51
C ARG A 25 8.47 -8.74 -13.57
N ASP A 26 7.98 -8.64 -14.81
CA ASP A 26 8.49 -9.49 -15.88
C ASP A 26 9.81 -9.01 -16.45
N SER A 27 10.15 -7.75 -16.26
CA SER A 27 11.40 -7.21 -16.77
C SER A 27 12.62 -7.59 -15.94
N GLY A 28 12.39 -8.08 -14.73
CA GLY A 28 13.51 -8.41 -13.87
C GLY A 28 14.08 -7.24 -13.07
N GLU A 29 13.44 -6.07 -13.16
CA GLU A 29 13.94 -4.90 -12.41
C GLU A 29 14.03 -5.17 -10.92
N TRP A 30 13.02 -5.83 -10.37
CA TRP A 30 13.03 -6.11 -8.95
C TRP A 30 14.05 -7.19 -8.57
N SER A 31 14.25 -8.16 -9.46
CA SER A 31 15.28 -9.16 -9.21
C SER A 31 16.64 -8.50 -9.13
N ASP A 32 16.91 -7.52 -9.99
CA ASP A 32 18.17 -6.80 -9.98
C ASP A 32 18.32 -5.97 -8.70
N GLU A 33 17.24 -5.35 -8.25
CA GLU A 33 17.29 -4.57 -7.01
C GLU A 33 17.55 -5.46 -5.80
N LEU A 34 16.92 -6.62 -5.77
CA LEU A 34 17.07 -7.53 -4.65
C LEU A 34 18.50 -8.02 -4.50
N VAL A 35 19.19 -8.22 -5.61
CA VAL A 35 20.58 -8.68 -5.55
C VAL A 35 21.45 -7.70 -4.78
N LYS A 36 21.14 -6.41 -4.85
CA LYS A 36 21.91 -5.40 -4.13
C LYS A 36 21.83 -5.60 -2.62
N PHE A 37 20.80 -6.29 -2.16
CA PHE A 37 20.64 -6.55 -0.73
C PHE A 37 20.92 -8.00 -0.39
N GLY A 38 21.51 -8.74 -1.31
CA GLY A 38 21.83 -10.13 -1.07
C GLY A 38 20.64 -11.06 -1.14
N LEU A 39 19.57 -10.63 -1.80
CA LEU A 39 18.36 -11.43 -1.89
C LEU A 39 18.07 -11.87 -3.32
N THR A 40 17.35 -12.96 -3.45
CA THR A 40 16.85 -13.41 -4.75
C THR A 40 15.38 -13.75 -4.60
N THR A 41 14.71 -13.79 -5.72
CA THR A 41 13.31 -14.24 -5.71
C THR A 41 13.30 -15.70 -5.30
N GLY A 42 12.34 -16.05 -4.45
CA GLY A 42 12.26 -17.40 -3.93
C GLY A 42 12.86 -17.51 -2.54
N LYS A 43 13.22 -18.70 -2.16
CA LYS A 43 13.70 -18.92 -0.81
C LYS A 43 15.16 -18.53 -0.66
N ASN A 44 15.46 -17.77 0.38
CA ASN A 44 16.79 -17.25 0.63
C ASN A 44 17.37 -17.90 1.88
N THR A 45 18.00 -19.04 1.70
CA THR A 45 18.49 -19.81 2.85
C THR A 45 19.54 -19.07 3.65
N LEU A 46 20.38 -18.29 2.99
CA LEU A 46 21.43 -17.57 3.70
C LEU A 46 20.89 -16.37 4.46
N MET A 47 19.64 -15.99 4.20
CA MET A 47 19.02 -14.85 4.86
C MET A 47 17.88 -15.32 5.76
N GLY A 48 18.09 -16.40 6.46
CA GLY A 48 17.10 -16.86 7.42
C GLY A 48 15.93 -17.61 6.85
N GLY A 49 16.05 -18.03 5.61
CA GLY A 49 14.95 -18.77 4.98
C GLY A 49 13.82 -17.92 4.47
N ILE A 50 14.03 -16.60 4.40
CA ILE A 50 13.00 -15.71 3.95
C ILE A 50 12.65 -16.01 2.49
N THR A 51 11.37 -15.99 2.17
CA THR A 51 10.92 -16.19 0.80
C THR A 51 10.51 -14.85 0.23
N VAL A 52 11.02 -14.53 -0.95
CA VAL A 52 10.69 -13.28 -1.62
C VAL A 52 9.83 -13.56 -2.84
N THR A 53 8.68 -12.94 -2.90
CA THR A 53 7.75 -13.09 -4.01
C THR A 53 7.55 -11.74 -4.68
N VAL A 54 7.68 -11.70 -5.99
CA VAL A 54 7.40 -10.49 -6.77
C VAL A 54 6.21 -10.80 -7.67
N ASP A 55 5.17 -10.01 -7.56
CA ASP A 55 3.97 -10.26 -8.35
C ASP A 55 3.32 -8.93 -8.75
N SER A 56 2.31 -9.01 -9.58
CA SER A 56 1.69 -7.81 -10.10
C SER A 56 0.43 -7.45 -9.32
N TRP A 57 0.04 -6.20 -9.44
CA TRP A 57 -1.21 -5.74 -8.86
C TRP A 57 -2.40 -6.56 -9.32
N ASN A 58 -2.34 -7.09 -10.53
CA ASN A 58 -3.43 -7.91 -11.05
C ASN A 58 -3.66 -9.15 -10.20
N ASN A 59 -2.65 -9.61 -9.51
CA ASN A 59 -2.73 -10.81 -8.70
C ASN A 59 -2.80 -10.55 -7.20
N ILE A 60 -3.03 -9.30 -6.80
CA ILE A 60 -2.96 -8.94 -5.38
C ILE A 60 -3.93 -9.75 -4.53
N GLN A 61 -5.04 -10.16 -5.10
CA GLN A 61 -6.03 -10.91 -4.33
C GLN A 61 -5.52 -12.27 -3.85
N LYS A 62 -4.52 -12.82 -4.50
CA LYS A 62 -3.93 -14.07 -4.04
C LYS A 62 -3.33 -13.95 -2.67
N TYR A 63 -2.97 -12.74 -2.28
CA TYR A 63 -2.24 -12.50 -1.04
C TYR A 63 -3.10 -11.89 0.06
N ALA A 64 -4.40 -11.78 -0.18
CA ALA A 64 -5.28 -11.11 0.76
C ALA A 64 -5.33 -11.77 2.14
N ASP A 65 -5.05 -13.06 2.21
CA ASP A 65 -5.09 -13.77 3.47
C ASP A 65 -3.73 -13.96 4.13
N VAL A 66 -2.68 -13.39 3.56
CA VAL A 66 -1.35 -13.48 4.13
C VAL A 66 -1.28 -12.64 5.39
N GLU A 67 -0.62 -13.16 6.42
CA GLU A 67 -0.44 -12.44 7.68
C GLU A 67 1.01 -12.52 8.12
N ASP A 68 1.40 -11.51 8.90
CA ASP A 68 2.74 -11.50 9.50
C ASP A 68 3.89 -11.49 8.49
N ALA A 69 3.65 -10.92 7.33
CA ALA A 69 4.68 -10.77 6.32
C ALA A 69 4.99 -9.29 6.12
N PHE A 70 5.89 -9.00 5.21
CA PHE A 70 6.22 -7.62 4.88
C PHE A 70 5.92 -7.40 3.40
N PHE A 71 5.18 -6.35 3.11
CA PHE A 71 4.80 -6.03 1.73
C PHE A 71 5.43 -4.73 1.27
N ILE A 72 5.91 -4.71 0.04
CA ILE A 72 6.34 -3.49 -0.62
C ILE A 72 5.36 -3.30 -1.78
N PHE A 73 4.63 -2.19 -1.74
CA PHE A 73 3.70 -1.85 -2.82
C PHE A 73 4.37 -0.82 -3.71
N ASP A 74 4.63 -1.20 -4.94
CA ASP A 74 5.36 -0.36 -5.87
C ASP A 74 4.40 0.15 -6.93
N GLU A 75 4.42 1.47 -7.18
CA GLU A 75 3.55 2.11 -8.15
C GLU A 75 2.08 1.89 -7.82
N GLN A 76 1.64 2.62 -6.82
CA GLN A 76 0.29 2.47 -6.35
C GLN A 76 -0.77 2.42 -7.45
N ARG A 77 -1.65 1.44 -7.36
CA ARG A 77 -2.74 1.26 -8.32
C ARG A 77 -4.10 1.21 -7.66
N VAL A 78 -4.15 1.38 -6.34
CA VAL A 78 -5.43 1.30 -5.64
C VAL A 78 -6.08 2.67 -5.63
N ILE A 79 -6.99 2.88 -6.54
CA ILE A 79 -7.73 4.11 -6.68
C ILE A 79 -9.18 3.75 -6.51
N GLY A 80 -9.90 4.55 -5.73
CA GLY A 80 -11.30 4.26 -5.49
C GLY A 80 -11.45 3.10 -4.54
N TYR A 81 -12.42 2.24 -4.78
CA TYR A 81 -12.70 1.18 -3.83
C TYR A 81 -13.09 -0.12 -4.53
N GLY A 82 -12.29 -0.54 -5.48
CA GLY A 82 -12.53 -1.77 -6.21
C GLY A 82 -11.89 -2.97 -5.55
N ALA A 83 -11.80 -4.06 -6.29
CA ALA A 83 -11.29 -5.31 -5.76
C ALA A 83 -9.84 -5.21 -5.31
N TRP A 84 -9.02 -4.50 -6.07
CA TRP A 84 -7.63 -4.32 -5.68
C TRP A 84 -7.50 -3.57 -4.37
N THR A 85 -8.33 -2.54 -4.19
CA THR A 85 -8.31 -1.76 -2.97
C THR A 85 -8.71 -2.60 -1.78
N LYS A 86 -9.72 -3.44 -1.94
CA LYS A 86 -10.15 -4.30 -0.84
C LYS A 86 -9.05 -5.26 -0.42
N ALA A 87 -8.37 -5.85 -1.40
CA ALA A 87 -7.26 -6.74 -1.09
C ALA A 87 -6.12 -5.99 -0.42
N PHE A 88 -5.80 -4.80 -0.94
CA PHE A 88 -4.75 -3.97 -0.37
C PHE A 88 -5.05 -3.63 1.09
N LEU A 89 -6.28 -3.23 1.39
CA LEU A 89 -6.62 -2.86 2.76
C LEU A 89 -6.57 -4.05 3.71
N LYS A 90 -6.96 -5.22 3.23
CA LYS A 90 -6.90 -6.41 4.05
C LYS A 90 -5.45 -6.79 4.36
N ILE A 91 -4.60 -6.72 3.34
CA ILE A 91 -3.17 -6.99 3.52
C ILE A 91 -2.56 -5.99 4.50
N ALA A 92 -2.86 -4.71 4.33
CA ALA A 92 -2.29 -3.67 5.16
C ALA A 92 -2.68 -3.83 6.63
N LYS A 93 -3.84 -4.41 6.88
CA LYS A 93 -4.32 -4.59 8.24
C LYS A 93 -3.55 -5.66 8.98
N HIS A 94 -3.08 -6.69 8.29
CA HIS A 94 -2.47 -7.84 8.93
C HIS A 94 -0.98 -8.00 8.67
N ASN A 95 -0.39 -7.06 7.96
CA ASN A 95 1.03 -7.14 7.61
C ASN A 95 1.68 -5.78 7.74
N ARG A 96 2.99 -5.77 7.77
CA ARG A 96 3.72 -4.51 7.66
C ARG A 96 3.87 -4.20 6.19
N TRP A 97 3.92 -2.93 5.85
CA TRP A 97 3.99 -2.57 4.46
C TRP A 97 4.59 -1.19 4.26
N ILE A 98 5.11 -0.96 3.07
CA ILE A 98 5.50 0.37 2.63
C ILE A 98 4.97 0.57 1.23
N LEU A 99 4.78 1.81 0.86
CA LEU A 99 4.30 2.17 -0.47
C LEU A 99 5.33 3.09 -1.10
N LEU A 100 5.78 2.73 -2.29
CA LEU A 100 6.85 3.46 -2.95
C LEU A 100 6.38 4.51 -3.95
N SER A 101 5.10 4.78 -3.99
CA SER A 101 4.57 5.79 -4.88
C SER A 101 4.25 7.05 -4.09
N ALA A 102 4.79 8.18 -4.53
CA ALA A 102 4.60 9.43 -3.80
C ALA A 102 3.27 10.10 -4.12
N THR A 103 2.69 9.83 -5.28
CA THR A 103 1.48 10.51 -5.68
C THR A 103 0.43 9.50 -6.10
N PRO A 104 -0.44 9.12 -5.18
CA PRO A 104 -1.49 8.14 -5.50
C PRO A 104 -2.39 8.56 -6.65
N GLY A 105 -2.69 9.84 -6.77
CA GLY A 105 -3.55 10.28 -7.86
C GLY A 105 -3.83 11.76 -7.81
N ASP A 106 -4.84 12.18 -8.54
CA ASP A 106 -5.16 13.59 -8.71
C ASP A 106 -6.27 14.09 -7.80
N THR A 107 -7.09 13.21 -7.28
CA THR A 107 -8.21 13.61 -6.44
C THR A 107 -8.08 13.03 -5.06
N TRP A 108 -8.84 13.58 -4.12
CA TRP A 108 -8.81 13.05 -2.77
C TRP A 108 -9.34 11.62 -2.69
N SER A 109 -10.22 11.24 -3.62
CA SER A 109 -10.67 9.85 -3.67
C SER A 109 -9.52 8.90 -3.94
N ASP A 110 -8.53 9.36 -4.69
CA ASP A 110 -7.38 8.50 -5.02
C ASP A 110 -6.50 8.26 -3.81
N TYR A 111 -6.52 9.16 -2.84
CA TYR A 111 -5.73 9.02 -1.63
C TYR A 111 -6.45 8.22 -0.55
N MET A 112 -7.76 8.05 -0.69
CA MET A 112 -8.54 7.42 0.35
C MET A 112 -8.01 6.05 0.80
N PRO A 113 -7.68 5.14 -0.12
CA PRO A 113 -7.21 3.83 0.34
C PRO A 113 -5.95 3.92 1.20
N VAL A 114 -5.03 4.80 0.82
CA VAL A 114 -3.80 4.96 1.58
C VAL A 114 -4.07 5.60 2.93
N PHE A 115 -5.00 6.55 2.99
CA PHE A 115 -5.37 7.18 4.25
C PHE A 115 -6.00 6.17 5.20
N ILE A 116 -6.86 5.30 4.68
CA ILE A 116 -7.47 4.26 5.50
C ILE A 116 -6.42 3.26 5.96
N ALA A 117 -5.54 2.85 5.05
CA ALA A 117 -4.51 1.88 5.39
C ALA A 117 -3.57 2.39 6.48
N ASN A 118 -3.36 3.70 6.54
CA ASN A 118 -2.53 4.31 7.56
C ASN A 118 -3.28 4.62 8.85
N GLY A 119 -4.55 4.29 8.90
CA GLY A 119 -5.32 4.46 10.13
C GLY A 119 -5.94 5.81 10.35
N PHE A 120 -5.86 6.73 9.38
CA PHE A 120 -6.44 8.05 9.55
C PHE A 120 -7.96 8.05 9.41
N TYR A 121 -8.50 7.08 8.70
CA TYR A 121 -9.93 6.91 8.58
C TYR A 121 -10.25 5.44 8.74
N LYS A 122 -11.42 5.18 9.29
CA LYS A 122 -11.82 3.81 9.57
C LYS A 122 -12.22 3.07 8.29
N ASN A 123 -12.92 3.77 7.40
CA ASN A 123 -13.37 3.16 6.17
C ASN A 123 -13.78 4.25 5.18
N LYS A 124 -14.20 3.82 4.00
CA LYS A 124 -14.65 4.73 2.96
C LYS A 124 -15.78 5.62 3.43
N ARG A 125 -16.74 5.05 4.15
CA ARG A 125 -17.90 5.80 4.59
C ARG A 125 -17.52 6.96 5.50
N GLN A 126 -16.64 6.72 6.44
CA GLN A 126 -16.20 7.79 7.34
C GLN A 126 -15.48 8.89 6.56
N PHE A 127 -14.61 8.48 5.63
CA PHE A 127 -13.88 9.45 4.82
C PHE A 127 -14.84 10.33 4.04
N GLU A 128 -15.83 9.73 3.40
CA GLU A 128 -16.76 10.49 2.59
C GLU A 128 -17.69 11.34 3.43
N GLN A 129 -18.11 10.84 4.57
CA GLN A 129 -18.97 11.65 5.45
C GLN A 129 -18.26 12.91 5.93
N MET A 130 -16.98 12.83 6.11
CA MET A 130 -16.22 13.99 6.60
C MET A 130 -15.82 14.95 5.51
N HIS A 131 -15.68 14.47 4.29
CA HIS A 131 -15.05 15.30 3.26
C HIS A 131 -15.79 15.42 1.94
N ALA A 132 -16.68 14.52 1.61
CA ALA A 132 -17.33 14.55 0.30
C ALA A 132 -18.69 15.25 0.35
N VAL A 133 -18.92 16.14 -0.60
CA VAL A 133 -20.23 16.78 -0.75
C VAL A 133 -20.79 16.29 -2.08
N TYR A 134 -21.89 15.58 -2.01
CA TYR A 134 -22.48 15.01 -3.21
C TYR A 134 -23.37 16.00 -3.93
N SER A 135 -23.42 15.87 -5.24
CA SER A 135 -24.24 16.74 -6.06
C SER A 135 -25.72 16.48 -5.82
N ARG A 136 -26.49 17.54 -5.69
CA ARG A 136 -27.94 17.42 -5.54
C ARG A 136 -28.62 17.23 -6.87
N TRP A 137 -27.89 17.58 -7.94
CA TRP A 137 -28.51 17.61 -9.26
C TRP A 137 -28.21 16.39 -10.09
N SER A 138 -27.33 15.57 -9.65
CA SER A 138 -26.93 14.39 -10.41
C SER A 138 -27.90 13.24 -10.16
N LYS A 139 -28.22 12.52 -11.22
CA LYS A 139 -29.08 11.36 -11.11
C LYS A 139 -28.40 10.24 -10.35
N TYR A 140 -27.08 10.17 -10.43
CA TYR A 140 -26.31 9.15 -9.73
C TYR A 140 -25.43 9.79 -8.69
N PRO A 141 -25.01 9.04 -7.66
CA PRO A 141 -24.13 9.60 -6.65
C PRO A 141 -22.86 10.14 -7.30
N LYS A 142 -22.62 11.42 -7.11
CA LYS A 142 -21.48 12.06 -7.71
C LYS A 142 -20.96 13.10 -6.74
N ILE A 143 -19.67 13.07 -6.46
CA ILE A 143 -19.07 14.03 -5.55
C ILE A 143 -18.91 15.36 -6.27
N ASP A 144 -19.53 16.40 -5.70
CA ASP A 144 -19.52 17.72 -6.26
C ASP A 144 -18.27 18.48 -5.83
N LYS A 145 -17.90 18.38 -4.57
CA LYS A 145 -16.73 19.05 -4.06
C LYS A 145 -16.25 18.36 -2.79
N TRP A 146 -15.06 18.75 -2.35
CA TRP A 146 -14.48 18.23 -1.13
C TRP A 146 -14.42 19.34 -0.08
N ILE A 147 -14.61 19.00 1.17
CA ILE A 147 -14.52 19.95 2.28
C ILE A 147 -13.50 19.40 3.28
N GLY A 148 -13.05 20.27 4.18
CA GLY A 148 -12.06 19.87 5.16
C GLY A 148 -10.72 19.57 4.52
N GLU A 149 -10.41 20.24 3.42
CA GLU A 149 -9.18 19.93 2.69
C GLU A 149 -7.92 20.28 3.45
N ASP A 150 -8.00 21.14 4.46
CA ASP A 150 -6.83 21.43 5.29
C ASP A 150 -6.35 20.16 5.98
N ARG A 151 -7.29 19.39 6.50
CA ARG A 151 -6.94 18.14 7.16
C ARG A 151 -6.38 17.13 6.16
N LEU A 152 -7.03 17.05 5.00
CA LEU A 152 -6.56 16.12 3.96
C LEU A 152 -5.15 16.47 3.51
N THR A 153 -4.88 17.75 3.35
CA THR A 153 -3.56 18.21 2.94
C THR A 153 -2.51 17.88 3.99
N LYS A 154 -2.85 18.05 5.26
CA LYS A 154 -1.92 17.74 6.32
C LYS A 154 -1.61 16.26 6.38
N ILE A 155 -2.61 15.43 6.23
CA ILE A 155 -2.41 13.98 6.24
C ILE A 155 -1.56 13.57 5.06
N ARG A 156 -1.85 14.10 3.87
CA ARG A 156 -1.07 13.78 2.70
C ARG A 156 0.39 14.15 2.89
N ASN A 157 0.64 15.34 3.39
CA ASN A 157 2.01 15.79 3.58
C ASN A 157 2.74 14.94 4.61
N TYR A 158 2.04 14.54 5.65
CA TYR A 158 2.63 13.68 6.67
C TYR A 158 3.04 12.33 6.06
N ILE A 159 2.17 11.75 5.25
CA ILE A 159 2.46 10.46 4.62
C ILE A 159 3.62 10.58 3.65
N LEU A 160 3.64 11.63 2.85
CA LEU A 160 4.72 11.81 1.89
C LEU A 160 6.07 11.97 2.59
N ILE A 161 6.10 12.69 3.69
CA ILE A 161 7.34 12.85 4.43
C ILE A 161 7.81 11.54 5.01
N THR A 162 6.89 10.73 5.52
CA THR A 162 7.29 9.49 6.15
C THR A 162 7.64 8.40 5.16
N MET A 163 7.13 8.50 3.93
CA MET A 163 7.36 7.47 2.94
C MET A 163 8.48 7.76 1.99
N GLU A 164 8.79 9.04 1.79
CA GLU A 164 9.88 9.39 0.90
C GLU A 164 11.19 9.36 1.62
N ARG A 165 12.22 8.94 0.91
CA ARG A 165 13.53 9.01 1.47
C ARG A 165 14.16 10.30 1.06
N PRO A 166 14.93 10.94 1.95
CA PRO A 166 15.63 12.16 1.60
C PRO A 166 16.60 11.89 0.46
N LYS A 167 16.74 12.85 -0.40
CA LYS A 167 17.71 12.72 -1.45
C LYS A 167 19.07 13.13 -0.94
N GLU A 168 20.08 12.47 -1.40
CA GLU A 168 21.39 12.77 -0.94
C GLU A 168 22.12 13.64 -1.89
#